data_0e08155561d0d305f5d0de3c712cf97c
#
_entry.id   0e08155561d0d305f5d0de3c712cf97c
#
_cell.length_a   1.000
_cell.length_b   1.000
_cell.length_c   1.000
_cell.angle_alpha   90.00
_cell.angle_beta   90.00
_cell.angle_gamma   90.00
#
_symmetry.space_group_name_H-M   'P 1'
#
loop_
_entity.id
_entity.type
_entity.pdbx_description
1 polymer ?
#
loop_
_entity_poly.entity_id
_entity_poly.type
_entity_poly.pdbx_seq_one_letter_code
_entity_poly.pdbx_strand_id
1 'polypeptide(L)'
;MKKKRNNGVINLFILILFFISIFLGYKINEKKKFFDLTPIHTWIPYDNWFKSNDDLVSTTNQYYHLIDNYYTNGSSSCISLFDGIVVEKDETSITILHDNGVKAVYGELSHVIVNVDDRVLKGNSIASIDETLTILFTLNEEVITYEEVMKL
;
A
#
# COMPACT_ATOMS: atom_id res chain seq x y z
N MET A 1 -43.06 37.70 22.26
CA MET A 1 -41.74 36.99 22.33
C MET A 1 -41.94 35.50 21.99
N LYS A 2 -41.47 35.04 20.85
CA LYS A 2 -41.52 33.61 20.48
C LYS A 2 -40.40 32.87 21.21
N LYS A 3 -40.72 31.96 22.12
CA LYS A 3 -39.81 31.11 22.87
C LYS A 3 -39.09 30.20 21.86
N LYS A 4 -37.78 30.42 21.64
CA LYS A 4 -36.96 29.61 20.76
C LYS A 4 -36.91 28.19 21.33
N ARG A 5 -37.61 27.28 20.73
CA ARG A 5 -37.69 25.86 21.14
C ARG A 5 -36.31 25.24 20.96
N ASN A 6 -35.72 24.75 22.02
CA ASN A 6 -34.34 24.24 22.04
C ASN A 6 -34.33 22.85 21.41
N ASN A 7 -34.31 22.79 20.07
CA ASN A 7 -34.33 21.54 19.28
C ASN A 7 -33.10 20.66 19.54
N GLY A 8 -31.99 21.21 20.05
CA GLY A 8 -30.78 20.47 20.34
C GLY A 8 -30.99 19.38 21.41
N VAL A 9 -31.75 19.69 22.47
CA VAL A 9 -32.02 18.71 23.54
C VAL A 9 -32.90 17.58 23.03
N ILE A 10 -33.88 17.92 22.15
CA ILE A 10 -34.80 16.94 21.57
C ILE A 10 -34.00 16.01 20.63
N ASN A 11 -33.13 16.57 19.79
CA ASN A 11 -32.29 15.78 18.88
C ASN A 11 -31.32 14.87 19.64
N LEU A 12 -30.73 15.34 20.73
CA LEU A 12 -29.88 14.53 21.60
C LEU A 12 -30.68 13.37 22.21
N PHE A 13 -31.87 13.63 22.67
CA PHE A 13 -32.74 12.59 23.24
C PHE A 13 -33.14 11.52 22.23
N ILE A 14 -33.49 11.93 21.01
CA ILE A 14 -33.77 11.01 19.90
C ILE A 14 -32.57 10.14 19.59
N LEU A 15 -31.36 10.72 19.54
CA LEU A 15 -30.14 10.00 19.27
C LEU A 15 -29.82 8.97 20.36
N ILE A 16 -30.01 9.30 21.62
CA ILE A 16 -29.87 8.36 22.75
C ILE A 16 -30.87 7.21 22.64
N LEU A 17 -32.13 7.50 22.34
CA LEU A 17 -33.15 6.47 22.16
C LEU A 17 -32.83 5.54 20.99
N PHE A 18 -32.26 6.07 19.91
CA PHE A 18 -31.84 5.28 18.76
C PHE A 18 -30.74 4.28 19.15
N PHE A 19 -29.71 4.72 19.88
CA PHE A 19 -28.65 3.82 20.36
C PHE A 19 -29.17 2.76 21.35
N ILE A 20 -30.08 3.13 22.25
CA ILE A 20 -30.74 2.18 23.19
C ILE A 20 -31.53 1.14 22.41
N SER A 21 -32.25 1.53 21.36
CA SER A 21 -33.01 0.61 20.51
C SER A 21 -32.13 -0.40 19.80
N ILE A 22 -30.99 0.06 19.24
CA ILE A 22 -30.01 -0.82 18.61
C ILE A 22 -29.42 -1.80 19.63
N PHE A 23 -29.04 -1.32 20.81
CA PHE A 23 -28.49 -2.15 21.88
C PHE A 23 -29.48 -3.21 22.38
N LEU A 24 -30.74 -2.84 22.56
CA LEU A 24 -31.79 -3.79 22.94
C LEU A 24 -32.07 -4.81 21.84
N GLY A 25 -32.08 -4.37 20.57
CA GLY A 25 -32.22 -5.28 19.41
C GLY A 25 -31.08 -6.30 19.36
N TYR A 26 -29.85 -5.86 19.62
CA TYR A 26 -28.71 -6.76 19.70
C TYR A 26 -28.84 -7.78 20.82
N LYS A 27 -29.23 -7.34 22.04
CA LYS A 27 -29.44 -8.23 23.20
C LYS A 27 -30.58 -9.24 23.01
N ILE A 28 -31.65 -8.84 22.33
CA ILE A 28 -32.76 -9.73 22.00
C ILE A 28 -32.32 -10.78 20.97
N ASN A 29 -31.54 -10.35 19.96
CA ASN A 29 -31.02 -11.25 18.95
C ASN A 29 -30.04 -12.28 19.52
N GLU A 30 -29.20 -11.88 20.49
CA GLU A 30 -28.27 -12.79 21.19
C GLU A 30 -29.04 -13.93 21.89
N LYS A 31 -30.23 -13.64 22.48
CA LYS A 31 -31.02 -14.61 23.19
C LYS A 31 -31.90 -15.49 22.28
N LYS A 32 -32.43 -14.94 21.20
CA LYS A 32 -33.47 -15.61 20.38
C LYS A 32 -32.97 -16.05 18.99
N LYS A 33 -31.77 -15.67 18.55
CA LYS A 33 -31.18 -15.95 17.22
C LYS A 33 -32.16 -15.73 16.07
N PHE A 34 -32.94 -14.63 16.13
CA PHE A 34 -33.92 -14.29 15.09
C PHE A 34 -33.23 -13.92 13.76
N PHE A 35 -32.05 -13.37 13.84
CA PHE A 35 -31.22 -13.11 12.68
C PHE A 35 -29.87 -13.78 12.92
N ASP A 36 -29.46 -14.60 11.97
CA ASP A 36 -28.09 -15.07 11.90
C ASP A 36 -27.30 -13.82 11.47
N LEU A 37 -26.85 -13.06 12.47
CA LEU A 37 -25.84 -12.01 12.27
C LEU A 37 -24.53 -12.76 12.02
N THR A 38 -24.47 -13.43 10.87
CA THR A 38 -23.17 -13.76 10.28
C THR A 38 -22.34 -12.50 10.39
N PRO A 39 -21.18 -12.60 10.99
CA PRO A 39 -20.41 -11.43 11.36
C PRO A 39 -20.28 -10.50 10.15
N ILE A 40 -20.45 -9.21 10.37
CA ILE A 40 -20.44 -8.15 9.34
C ILE A 40 -19.25 -8.29 8.38
N HIS A 41 -18.17 -8.94 8.84
CA HIS A 41 -17.00 -9.25 8.03
C HIS A 41 -17.25 -10.23 6.87
N THR A 42 -18.33 -11.03 6.89
CA THR A 42 -18.69 -11.86 5.73
C THR A 42 -19.44 -11.08 4.66
N TRP A 43 -20.08 -9.98 5.05
CA TRP A 43 -20.82 -9.09 4.14
C TRP A 43 -19.97 -7.95 3.60
N ILE A 44 -19.13 -7.40 4.48
CA ILE A 44 -18.22 -6.32 4.14
C ILE A 44 -16.84 -6.85 4.51
N PRO A 45 -16.03 -7.27 3.53
CA PRO A 45 -14.67 -7.76 3.81
C PRO A 45 -13.75 -6.58 4.19
N TYR A 46 -14.09 -5.90 5.33
CA TYR A 46 -13.28 -4.78 5.83
C TYR A 46 -11.87 -5.21 6.21
N ASP A 47 -11.65 -6.50 6.49
CA ASP A 47 -10.33 -7.08 6.66
C ASP A 47 -9.43 -6.86 5.43
N ASN A 48 -10.05 -6.76 4.24
CA ASN A 48 -9.32 -6.45 3.00
C ASN A 48 -9.13 -4.94 2.78
N TRP A 49 -9.87 -4.08 3.49
CA TRP A 49 -9.70 -2.63 3.38
C TRP A 49 -8.50 -2.12 4.18
N PHE A 50 -8.13 -2.85 5.22
CA PHE A 50 -6.99 -2.56 6.10
C PHE A 50 -5.86 -3.56 5.93
N LYS A 51 -6.05 -4.60 5.11
CA LYS A 51 -4.92 -5.30 4.56
C LYS A 51 -4.24 -4.28 3.65
N SER A 52 -3.25 -3.59 4.19
CA SER A 52 -2.19 -3.11 3.32
C SER A 52 -1.81 -4.30 2.44
N ASN A 53 -1.42 -4.05 1.21
CA ASN A 53 -0.98 -5.11 0.30
C ASN A 53 0.27 -5.87 0.82
N ASP A 54 0.47 -5.90 2.13
CA ASP A 54 1.55 -6.60 2.84
C ASP A 54 1.51 -8.12 2.59
N ASP A 55 0.32 -8.67 2.23
CA ASP A 55 0.22 -10.09 1.83
C ASP A 55 0.78 -10.37 0.42
N LEU A 56 1.09 -9.33 -0.36
CA LEU A 56 1.85 -9.42 -1.61
C LEU A 56 3.32 -9.04 -1.43
N VAL A 57 3.69 -8.59 -0.24
CA VAL A 57 5.10 -8.46 0.10
C VAL A 57 5.62 -9.88 0.29
N SER A 58 6.06 -10.47 -0.82
CA SER A 58 7.04 -11.53 -0.75
C SER A 58 8.02 -11.14 0.35
N THR A 59 8.22 -11.97 1.34
CA THR A 59 9.08 -11.77 2.50
C THR A 59 10.56 -11.53 2.15
N THR A 60 10.87 -11.37 0.90
CA THR A 60 12.18 -11.01 0.37
C THR A 60 12.04 -9.71 -0.45
N ASN A 61 12.12 -8.56 0.22
CA ASN A 61 12.39 -7.27 -0.41
C ASN A 61 13.81 -7.21 -0.98
N GLN A 62 14.27 -8.29 -1.55
CA GLN A 62 15.62 -8.45 -2.07
C GLN A 62 15.55 -8.90 -3.51
N TYR A 63 16.42 -8.30 -4.30
CA TYR A 63 16.71 -8.78 -5.64
C TYR A 63 17.88 -9.76 -5.57
N TYR A 64 17.78 -10.81 -6.33
CA TYR A 64 18.86 -11.78 -6.53
C TYR A 64 19.60 -11.38 -7.80
N HIS A 65 20.90 -11.14 -7.67
CA HIS A 65 21.78 -10.87 -8.80
C HIS A 65 21.95 -12.14 -9.63
N LEU A 66 21.77 -12.03 -10.93
CA LEU A 66 21.93 -13.14 -11.87
C LEU A 66 23.27 -13.03 -12.60
N ILE A 67 23.39 -12.04 -13.48
CA ILE A 67 24.60 -11.78 -14.26
C ILE A 67 24.61 -10.29 -14.65
N ASP A 68 25.78 -9.66 -14.68
CA ASP A 68 25.96 -8.24 -14.99
C ASP A 68 25.01 -7.34 -14.16
N ASN A 69 24.06 -6.66 -14.78
CA ASN A 69 23.07 -5.81 -14.11
C ASN A 69 21.67 -6.45 -14.08
N TYR A 70 21.56 -7.76 -14.35
CA TYR A 70 20.31 -8.48 -14.34
C TYR A 70 19.99 -9.03 -12.96
N TYR A 71 18.74 -8.80 -12.55
CA TYR A 71 18.22 -9.18 -11.25
C TYR A 71 16.86 -9.85 -11.39
N THR A 72 16.49 -10.64 -10.39
CA THR A 72 15.14 -11.17 -10.20
C THR A 72 14.75 -11.09 -8.72
N ASN A 73 13.50 -10.96 -8.44
CA ASN A 73 12.97 -11.10 -7.07
C ASN A 73 12.01 -12.29 -6.95
N GLY A 74 11.95 -13.13 -8.00
CA GLY A 74 11.06 -14.30 -8.03
C GLY A 74 9.58 -13.96 -8.17
N SER A 75 9.24 -12.70 -8.50
CA SER A 75 7.86 -12.26 -8.72
C SER A 75 7.76 -11.50 -10.05
N SER A 76 6.53 -11.31 -10.53
CA SER A 76 6.26 -10.50 -11.72
C SER A 76 6.13 -8.99 -11.43
N SER A 77 6.46 -8.56 -10.21
CA SER A 77 6.37 -7.16 -9.80
C SER A 77 7.74 -6.58 -9.52
N CYS A 78 8.07 -5.47 -10.15
CA CYS A 78 9.23 -4.66 -9.78
C CYS A 78 8.89 -3.80 -8.56
N ILE A 79 9.71 -3.87 -7.51
CA ILE A 79 9.51 -3.14 -6.26
C ILE A 79 10.64 -2.12 -6.04
N SER A 80 10.32 -1.01 -5.38
CA SER A 80 11.33 -0.04 -4.96
C SER A 80 12.18 -0.58 -3.82
N LEU A 81 13.52 -0.47 -3.92
CA LEU A 81 14.46 -0.95 -2.89
C LEU A 81 14.47 -0.07 -1.64
N PHE A 82 14.27 1.23 -1.80
CA PHE A 82 14.25 2.21 -0.72
C PHE A 82 13.16 3.24 -0.98
N ASP A 83 12.90 4.08 0.01
CA ASP A 83 12.05 5.26 -0.16
C ASP A 83 12.71 6.24 -1.12
N GLY A 84 11.92 6.91 -1.96
CA GLY A 84 12.46 7.84 -2.94
C GLY A 84 11.39 8.54 -3.77
N ILE A 85 11.84 9.26 -4.79
CA ILE A 85 11.01 9.98 -5.75
C ILE A 85 11.38 9.52 -7.16
N VAL A 86 10.36 9.29 -7.99
CA VAL A 86 10.54 8.99 -9.41
C VAL A 86 10.98 10.26 -10.13
N VAL A 87 12.18 10.25 -10.69
CA VAL A 87 12.76 11.42 -11.37
C VAL A 87 12.67 11.33 -12.89
N GLU A 88 12.53 10.12 -13.43
CA GLU A 88 12.42 9.89 -14.87
C GLU A 88 11.62 8.62 -15.14
N LYS A 89 10.87 8.60 -16.24
CA LYS A 89 10.03 7.48 -16.65
C LYS A 89 10.01 7.35 -18.16
N ASP A 90 10.23 6.12 -18.62
CA ASP A 90 10.03 5.71 -20.00
C ASP A 90 9.02 4.56 -20.07
N GLU A 91 8.76 4.04 -21.27
CA GLU A 91 7.85 2.90 -21.47
C GLU A 91 8.32 1.64 -20.76
N THR A 92 9.64 1.40 -20.72
CA THR A 92 10.28 0.18 -20.19
C THR A 92 11.30 0.46 -19.09
N SER A 93 11.43 1.68 -18.61
CA SER A 93 12.36 2.05 -17.56
C SER A 93 11.86 3.14 -16.63
N ILE A 94 12.39 3.12 -15.40
CA ILE A 94 12.13 4.14 -14.38
C ILE A 94 13.43 4.48 -13.68
N THR A 95 13.62 5.76 -13.43
CA THR A 95 14.72 6.25 -12.58
C THR A 95 14.15 6.76 -11.26
N ILE A 96 14.64 6.25 -10.14
CA ILE A 96 14.25 6.68 -8.79
C ILE A 96 15.48 7.26 -8.10
N LEU A 97 15.32 8.46 -7.54
CA LEU A 97 16.26 9.03 -6.59
C LEU A 97 15.81 8.66 -5.17
N HIS A 98 16.58 7.80 -4.54
CA HIS A 98 16.30 7.33 -3.19
C HIS A 98 16.76 8.33 -2.12
N ASP A 99 16.13 8.29 -0.95
CA ASP A 99 16.41 9.21 0.16
C ASP A 99 17.83 9.07 0.72
N ASN A 100 18.47 7.92 0.53
CA ASN A 100 19.88 7.68 0.87
C ASN A 100 20.87 8.25 -0.16
N GLY A 101 20.36 8.97 -1.19
CA GLY A 101 21.17 9.59 -2.24
C GLY A 101 21.50 8.67 -3.42
N VAL A 102 21.12 7.39 -3.36
CA VAL A 102 21.31 6.46 -4.48
C VAL A 102 20.31 6.74 -5.58
N LYS A 103 20.76 6.87 -6.80
CA LYS A 103 19.94 6.90 -8.00
C LYS A 103 19.90 5.50 -8.59
N ALA A 104 18.72 4.91 -8.69
CA ALA A 104 18.52 3.59 -9.27
C ALA A 104 17.74 3.69 -10.58
N VAL A 105 18.25 3.07 -11.63
CA VAL A 105 17.59 2.93 -12.93
C VAL A 105 17.12 1.49 -13.05
N TYR A 106 15.80 1.29 -13.05
CA TYR A 106 15.16 0.01 -13.28
C TYR A 106 14.78 -0.09 -14.75
N GLY A 107 15.23 -1.09 -15.45
CA GLY A 107 14.98 -1.32 -16.87
C GLY A 107 14.39 -2.69 -17.16
N GLU A 108 13.99 -2.91 -18.42
CA GLU A 108 13.30 -4.11 -18.90
C GLU A 108 11.95 -4.35 -18.20
N LEU A 109 11.22 -3.25 -17.98
CA LEU A 109 9.91 -3.27 -17.36
C LEU A 109 8.84 -3.52 -18.43
N SER A 110 7.85 -4.36 -18.11
CA SER A 110 6.73 -4.65 -19.03
C SER A 110 5.58 -3.65 -18.89
N HIS A 111 5.35 -3.10 -17.70
CA HIS A 111 4.32 -2.09 -17.46
C HIS A 111 4.69 -1.22 -16.25
N VAL A 112 4.81 0.08 -16.49
CA VAL A 112 5.17 1.08 -15.48
C VAL A 112 3.91 1.67 -14.84
N ILE A 113 3.77 1.56 -13.50
CA ILE A 113 2.57 1.95 -12.75
C ILE A 113 2.69 3.35 -12.13
N VAL A 114 3.90 3.82 -11.86
CA VAL A 114 4.16 5.12 -11.23
C VAL A 114 4.41 6.22 -12.26
N ASN A 115 4.34 7.49 -11.85
CA ASN A 115 4.62 8.65 -12.68
C ASN A 115 5.82 9.44 -12.13
N VAL A 116 6.38 10.32 -12.98
CA VAL A 116 7.40 11.26 -12.54
C VAL A 116 6.85 12.13 -11.41
N ASP A 117 7.67 12.43 -10.42
CA ASP A 117 7.37 13.14 -9.16
C ASP A 117 6.57 12.32 -8.15
N ASP A 118 6.16 11.08 -8.46
CA ASP A 118 5.54 10.20 -7.46
C ASP A 118 6.53 9.82 -6.36
N ARG A 119 6.05 9.89 -5.11
CA ARG A 119 6.75 9.37 -3.95
C ARG A 119 6.54 7.86 -3.86
N VAL A 120 7.61 7.09 -3.80
CA VAL A 120 7.57 5.63 -3.61
C VAL A 120 8.21 5.25 -2.30
N LEU A 121 7.66 4.24 -1.64
CA LEU A 121 8.21 3.69 -0.41
C LEU A 121 8.89 2.36 -0.71
N LYS A 122 9.82 1.98 0.16
CA LYS A 122 10.48 0.68 0.11
C LYS A 122 9.46 -0.45 0.02
N GLY A 123 9.62 -1.35 -0.94
CA GLY A 123 8.71 -2.46 -1.18
C GLY A 123 7.45 -2.10 -1.99
N ASN A 124 7.20 -0.83 -2.31
CA ASN A 124 6.09 -0.49 -3.20
C ASN A 124 6.33 -1.05 -4.61
N SER A 125 5.30 -1.61 -5.21
CA SER A 125 5.33 -2.00 -6.62
C SER A 125 5.37 -0.75 -7.49
N ILE A 126 6.36 -0.68 -8.39
CA ILE A 126 6.60 0.45 -9.30
C ILE A 126 6.34 0.09 -10.75
N ALA A 127 6.44 -1.19 -11.08
CA ALA A 127 6.22 -1.71 -12.42
C ALA A 127 5.94 -3.22 -12.40
N SER A 128 5.55 -3.78 -13.54
CA SER A 128 5.55 -5.21 -13.79
C SER A 128 6.82 -5.61 -14.55
N ILE A 129 7.27 -6.84 -14.34
CA ILE A 129 8.39 -7.48 -15.05
C ILE A 129 7.96 -8.87 -15.50
N ASP A 130 8.60 -9.41 -16.51
CA ASP A 130 8.33 -10.78 -16.95
C ASP A 130 9.00 -11.79 -16.01
N GLU A 131 10.31 -11.87 -16.00
CA GLU A 131 11.09 -12.77 -15.11
C GLU A 131 12.29 -12.05 -14.49
N THR A 132 12.90 -11.16 -15.26
CA THR A 132 14.11 -10.43 -14.90
C THR A 132 13.97 -8.95 -15.18
N LEU A 133 14.81 -8.15 -14.56
CA LEU A 133 14.94 -6.72 -14.83
C LEU A 133 16.43 -6.33 -14.76
N THR A 134 16.76 -5.20 -15.34
CA THR A 134 18.06 -4.58 -15.13
C THR A 134 17.98 -3.51 -14.05
N ILE A 135 18.97 -3.44 -13.16
CA ILE A 135 19.07 -2.35 -12.19
C ILE A 135 20.49 -1.79 -12.24
N LEU A 136 20.60 -0.49 -12.44
CA LEU A 136 21.86 0.24 -12.37
C LEU A 136 21.80 1.23 -11.21
N PHE A 137 22.76 1.14 -10.31
CA PHE A 137 22.88 2.04 -9.17
C PHE A 137 23.99 3.04 -9.35
N THR A 138 23.73 4.29 -9.03
CA THR A 138 24.75 5.34 -9.00
C THR A 138 24.64 6.15 -7.70
N LEU A 139 25.79 6.49 -7.13
CA LEU A 139 25.92 7.38 -5.98
C LEU A 139 27.01 8.40 -6.30
N ASN A 140 26.68 9.69 -6.21
CA ASN A 140 27.59 10.79 -6.57
C ASN A 140 28.21 10.64 -7.97
N GLU A 141 27.40 10.21 -8.95
CA GLU A 141 27.80 9.97 -10.35
C GLU A 141 28.70 8.74 -10.56
N GLU A 142 29.06 8.00 -9.52
CA GLU A 142 29.79 6.75 -9.62
C GLU A 142 28.84 5.55 -9.61
N VAL A 143 29.10 4.56 -10.46
CA VAL A 143 28.36 3.30 -10.49
C VAL A 143 28.77 2.46 -9.30
N ILE A 144 27.80 2.01 -8.51
CA ILE A 144 28.00 1.16 -7.34
C ILE A 144 27.28 -0.18 -7.49
N THR A 145 27.75 -1.18 -6.78
CA THR A 145 27.16 -2.52 -6.81
C THR A 145 25.96 -2.64 -5.88
N TYR A 146 25.10 -3.64 -6.13
CA TYR A 146 23.97 -3.95 -5.26
C TYR A 146 24.39 -4.19 -3.80
N GLU A 147 25.53 -4.88 -3.60
CA GLU A 147 26.04 -5.16 -2.25
C GLU A 147 26.47 -3.89 -1.49
N GLU A 148 26.97 -2.89 -2.21
CA GLU A 148 27.33 -1.59 -1.64
C GLU A 148 26.08 -0.80 -1.29
N VAL A 149 25.09 -0.80 -2.18
CA VAL A 149 23.79 -0.15 -1.95
C VAL A 149 23.10 -0.69 -0.70
N MET A 150 23.15 -2.01 -0.48
CA MET A 150 22.51 -2.66 0.67
C MET A 150 23.21 -2.42 2.01
N LYS A 151 24.40 -1.78 2.00
CA LYS A 151 25.14 -1.39 3.22
C LYS A 151 24.94 0.07 3.63
N LEU A 152 24.26 0.86 2.78
CA LEU A 152 23.89 2.25 3.04
C LEU A 152 22.62 2.34 3.89
#